data_ca8826910b2513fe18243e2f58dd001d
#
_entry.id   ca8826910b2513fe18243e2f58dd001d
#
_cell.length_a   1.000
_cell.length_b   1.000
_cell.length_c   1.000
_cell.angle_alpha   90.00
_cell.angle_beta   90.00
_cell.angle_gamma   90.00
#
_symmetry.space_group_name_H-M   'P 1'
#
loop_
_entity.id
_entity.type
_entity.pdbx_description
1 polymer ?
#
loop_
_entity_poly.entity_id
_entity_poly.type
_entity_poly.pdbx_seq_one_letter_code
_entity_poly.pdbx_strand_id
1 'polypeptide(L)'
;MHFPFRRPNQRGFTLLELVVVIGLIAFITVFLGFTFSKGKGQYLGVGRRIAANMVRAARTQAVLHPSTDSNADAVASAWFLIHDDPSDTERYRRYLGIIYYQATTGGWVAGNQGILLPKGIYVKEISDIAGHTSGRRIYLNYPRAIPDTDLDKGGDRWTGYGFSPSGTFMHNGAHILLGVGRYVPETHSWKSRNPYAQAGFAIWRSGGLSPVMPIR
;
A
#
# COMPACT_ATOMS: atom_id res chain seq x y z
N MET A 1 -16.30 -16.20 -73.66
CA MET A 1 -17.24 -16.03 -72.51
C MET A 1 -16.75 -14.86 -71.69
N HIS A 2 -17.43 -13.69 -71.75
CA HIS A 2 -17.07 -12.48 -70.99
C HIS A 2 -18.01 -12.37 -69.78
N PHE A 3 -17.50 -12.50 -68.57
CA PHE A 3 -18.27 -12.24 -67.33
C PHE A 3 -18.25 -10.76 -67.03
N PRO A 4 -19.39 -10.07 -66.92
CA PRO A 4 -19.42 -8.67 -66.55
C PRO A 4 -19.24 -8.57 -65.02
N PHE A 5 -18.11 -7.96 -64.59
CA PHE A 5 -17.90 -7.56 -63.21
C PHE A 5 -18.91 -6.46 -62.84
N ARG A 6 -19.92 -6.80 -62.02
CA ARG A 6 -20.81 -5.83 -61.40
C ARG A 6 -20.01 -5.05 -60.33
N ARG A 7 -19.75 -3.79 -60.58
CA ARG A 7 -19.17 -2.88 -59.56
C ARG A 7 -20.20 -2.71 -58.42
N PRO A 8 -19.81 -2.94 -57.14
CA PRO A 8 -20.71 -2.67 -56.02
C PRO A 8 -20.99 -1.15 -55.98
N ASN A 9 -22.27 -0.81 -55.77
CA ASN A 9 -22.73 0.56 -55.60
C ASN A 9 -22.08 1.16 -54.33
N GLN A 10 -21.04 1.94 -54.50
CA GLN A 10 -20.42 2.69 -53.39
C GLN A 10 -21.36 3.83 -53.01
N ARG A 11 -22.20 3.60 -52.00
CA ARG A 11 -22.96 4.68 -51.34
C ARG A 11 -21.98 5.45 -50.50
N GLY A 12 -21.66 6.68 -50.86
CA GLY A 12 -20.88 7.60 -50.02
C GLY A 12 -21.67 7.97 -48.78
N PHE A 13 -20.96 8.20 -47.68
CA PHE A 13 -21.55 8.72 -46.44
C PHE A 13 -22.19 10.08 -46.67
N THR A 14 -23.39 10.27 -46.13
CA THR A 14 -24.06 11.57 -46.16
C THR A 14 -23.40 12.52 -45.15
N LEU A 15 -23.39 13.82 -45.44
CA LEU A 15 -22.85 14.85 -44.55
C LEU A 15 -23.55 14.78 -43.16
N LEU A 16 -24.84 14.43 -43.12
CA LEU A 16 -25.61 14.23 -41.91
C LEU A 16 -25.07 13.06 -41.06
N GLU A 17 -24.75 11.92 -41.68
CA GLU A 17 -24.17 10.76 -40.99
C GLU A 17 -22.83 11.09 -40.32
N LEU A 18 -21.99 11.86 -41.05
CA LEU A 18 -20.69 12.29 -40.53
C LEU A 18 -20.87 13.18 -39.28
N VAL A 19 -21.81 14.14 -39.29
CA VAL A 19 -22.09 15.04 -38.18
C VAL A 19 -22.62 14.27 -36.98
N VAL A 20 -23.52 13.28 -37.17
CA VAL A 20 -24.05 12.45 -36.12
C VAL A 20 -22.94 11.60 -35.44
N VAL A 21 -22.04 11.03 -36.27
CA VAL A 21 -20.92 10.21 -35.74
C VAL A 21 -19.96 11.06 -34.91
N ILE A 22 -19.59 12.26 -35.40
CA ILE A 22 -18.71 13.17 -34.66
C ILE A 22 -19.38 13.62 -33.36
N GLY A 23 -20.67 13.94 -33.37
CA GLY A 23 -21.45 14.28 -32.17
C GLY A 23 -21.49 13.16 -31.15
N LEU A 24 -21.66 11.91 -31.60
CA LEU A 24 -21.65 10.72 -30.72
C LEU A 24 -20.27 10.49 -30.10
N ILE A 25 -19.20 10.61 -30.88
CA ILE A 25 -17.82 10.46 -30.39
C ILE A 25 -17.52 11.55 -29.35
N ALA A 26 -17.89 12.81 -29.61
CA ALA A 26 -17.69 13.91 -28.68
C ALA A 26 -18.46 13.66 -27.37
N PHE A 27 -19.71 13.22 -27.45
CA PHE A 27 -20.54 12.89 -26.28
C PHE A 27 -19.90 11.75 -25.43
N ILE A 28 -19.48 10.65 -26.08
CA ILE A 28 -18.83 9.52 -25.41
C ILE A 28 -17.52 9.97 -24.73
N THR A 29 -16.72 10.80 -25.40
CA THR A 29 -15.44 11.29 -24.88
C THR A 29 -15.63 12.13 -23.62
N VAL A 30 -16.63 13.02 -23.60
CA VAL A 30 -16.99 13.82 -22.42
C VAL A 30 -17.48 12.93 -21.29
N PHE A 31 -18.36 11.97 -21.57
CA PHE A 31 -18.91 11.06 -20.58
C PHE A 31 -17.84 10.17 -19.93
N LEU A 32 -16.91 9.63 -20.74
CA LEU A 32 -15.77 8.87 -20.24
C LEU A 32 -14.85 9.73 -19.37
N GLY A 33 -14.59 10.97 -19.78
CA GLY A 33 -13.75 11.91 -19.02
C GLY A 33 -14.27 12.14 -17.59
N PHE A 34 -15.60 12.29 -17.40
CA PHE A 34 -16.21 12.41 -16.09
C PHE A 34 -16.10 11.13 -15.24
N THR A 35 -16.17 9.95 -15.86
CA THR A 35 -16.10 8.67 -15.14
C THR A 35 -14.69 8.40 -14.62
N PHE A 36 -13.66 8.70 -15.40
CA PHE A 36 -12.26 8.52 -14.99
C PHE A 36 -11.78 9.54 -13.93
N SER A 37 -12.41 10.70 -13.84
CA SER A 37 -12.05 11.71 -12.83
C SER A 37 -12.42 11.32 -11.40
N LYS A 38 -13.46 10.51 -11.20
CA LYS A 38 -13.96 10.09 -9.87
C LYS A 38 -13.14 8.98 -9.19
N GLY A 39 -12.23 8.32 -9.90
CA GLY A 39 -11.52 7.13 -9.41
C GLY A 39 -10.49 7.36 -8.29
N LYS A 40 -10.04 8.58 -8.05
CA LYS A 40 -8.90 8.84 -7.13
C LYS A 40 -9.23 8.63 -5.65
N GLY A 41 -10.47 8.84 -5.23
CA GLY A 41 -10.91 8.57 -3.86
C GLY A 41 -11.06 7.06 -3.55
N GLN A 42 -11.41 6.28 -4.56
CA GLN A 42 -11.57 4.82 -4.41
C GLN A 42 -10.23 4.13 -4.13
N TYR A 43 -9.14 4.55 -4.80
CA TYR A 43 -7.81 3.97 -4.58
C TYR A 43 -7.29 4.19 -3.16
N LEU A 44 -7.62 5.32 -2.53
CA LEU A 44 -7.24 5.59 -1.15
C LEU A 44 -7.95 4.63 -0.18
N GLY A 45 -9.25 4.37 -0.40
CA GLY A 45 -10.01 3.37 0.34
C GLY A 45 -9.47 1.96 0.18
N VAL A 46 -9.08 1.59 -1.04
CA VAL A 46 -8.43 0.30 -1.32
C VAL A 46 -7.07 0.21 -0.60
N GLY A 47 -6.24 1.24 -0.70
CA GLY A 47 -4.94 1.29 -0.01
C GLY A 47 -5.09 1.12 1.51
N ARG A 48 -6.09 1.80 2.13
CA ARG A 48 -6.39 1.64 3.56
C ARG A 48 -6.77 0.22 3.92
N ARG A 49 -7.61 -0.43 3.12
CA ARG A 49 -8.02 -1.83 3.36
C ARG A 49 -6.81 -2.78 3.25
N ILE A 50 -5.96 -2.59 2.24
CA ILE A 50 -4.73 -3.37 2.07
C ILE A 50 -3.85 -3.23 3.32
N ALA A 51 -3.52 -2.00 3.74
CA ALA A 51 -2.67 -1.76 4.90
C ALA A 51 -3.29 -2.33 6.19
N ALA A 52 -4.60 -2.13 6.43
CA ALA A 52 -5.29 -2.69 7.59
C ALA A 52 -5.29 -4.22 7.60
N ASN A 53 -5.45 -4.86 6.44
CA ASN A 53 -5.39 -6.32 6.34
C ASN A 53 -3.98 -6.85 6.59
N MET A 54 -2.94 -6.14 6.13
CA MET A 54 -1.55 -6.48 6.42
C MET A 54 -1.24 -6.41 7.93
N VAL A 55 -1.73 -5.39 8.62
CA VAL A 55 -1.58 -5.29 10.08
C VAL A 55 -2.30 -6.43 10.81
N ARG A 56 -3.54 -6.77 10.40
CA ARG A 56 -4.26 -7.92 10.97
C ARG A 56 -3.53 -9.23 10.71
N ALA A 57 -3.00 -9.42 9.51
CA ALA A 57 -2.23 -10.61 9.15
C ALA A 57 -0.94 -10.70 9.98
N ALA A 58 -0.20 -9.60 10.19
CA ALA A 58 0.97 -9.59 11.05
C ALA A 58 0.62 -9.99 12.48
N ARG A 59 -0.48 -9.45 13.03
CA ARG A 59 -1.00 -9.86 14.35
C ARG A 59 -1.33 -11.35 14.42
N THR A 60 -1.97 -11.87 13.39
CA THR A 60 -2.32 -13.31 13.32
C THR A 60 -1.05 -14.16 13.26
N GLN A 61 -0.05 -13.76 12.48
CA GLN A 61 1.24 -14.46 12.44
C GLN A 61 1.94 -14.45 13.79
N ALA A 62 1.88 -13.35 14.55
CA ALA A 62 2.48 -13.28 15.88
C ALA A 62 1.85 -14.28 16.85
N VAL A 63 0.54 -14.50 16.78
CA VAL A 63 -0.19 -15.46 17.62
C VAL A 63 0.08 -16.90 17.17
N LEU A 64 0.18 -17.15 15.87
CA LEU A 64 0.43 -18.49 15.32
C LEU A 64 1.88 -18.96 15.50
N HIS A 65 2.81 -18.03 15.57
CA HIS A 65 4.25 -18.28 15.69
C HIS A 65 4.83 -17.56 16.91
N PRO A 66 4.45 -17.99 18.14
CA PRO A 66 4.96 -17.36 19.35
C PRO A 66 6.48 -17.56 19.44
N SER A 67 7.20 -16.49 19.74
CA SER A 67 8.60 -16.60 20.11
C SER A 67 8.71 -17.34 21.44
N THR A 68 9.60 -18.31 21.51
CA THR A 68 9.84 -19.13 22.72
C THR A 68 10.80 -18.47 23.70
N ASP A 69 11.23 -17.24 23.44
CA ASP A 69 12.12 -16.51 24.32
C ASP A 69 11.42 -16.19 25.65
N SER A 70 12.10 -16.46 26.77
CA SER A 70 11.57 -16.28 28.11
C SER A 70 11.22 -14.83 28.48
N ASN A 71 11.59 -13.86 27.62
CA ASN A 71 11.16 -12.46 27.68
C ASN A 71 10.06 -12.15 26.65
N ALA A 72 9.15 -13.10 26.44
CA ALA A 72 8.13 -13.08 25.38
C ALA A 72 7.31 -11.76 25.29
N ASP A 73 7.13 -11.05 26.40
CA ASP A 73 6.44 -9.76 26.40
C ASP A 73 7.33 -8.60 25.91
N ALA A 74 8.64 -8.78 25.84
CA ALA A 74 9.59 -7.78 25.39
C ALA A 74 10.01 -7.94 23.91
N VAL A 75 9.74 -9.11 23.30
CA VAL A 75 10.18 -9.42 21.94
C VAL A 75 8.97 -9.60 21.03
N ALA A 76 8.94 -8.86 19.92
CA ALA A 76 7.92 -9.07 18.91
C ALA A 76 8.05 -10.46 18.27
N SER A 77 6.92 -11.15 18.06
CA SER A 77 6.87 -12.41 17.30
C SER A 77 6.58 -12.19 15.84
N ALA A 78 5.99 -11.05 15.48
CA ALA A 78 5.82 -10.65 14.08
C ALA A 78 5.88 -9.12 13.94
N TRP A 79 6.26 -8.68 12.74
CA TRP A 79 6.32 -7.26 12.38
C TRP A 79 5.50 -7.00 11.13
N PHE A 80 4.71 -5.94 11.18
CA PHE A 80 4.20 -5.27 9.99
C PHE A 80 5.25 -4.27 9.52
N LEU A 81 5.61 -4.31 8.25
CA LEU A 81 6.72 -3.56 7.67
C LEU A 81 6.23 -2.58 6.61
N ILE A 82 6.80 -1.39 6.62
CA ILE A 82 6.64 -0.37 5.59
C ILE A 82 8.04 -0.07 5.04
N HIS A 83 8.23 -0.26 3.73
CA HIS A 83 9.50 0.04 3.07
C HIS A 83 9.83 1.54 3.19
N ASP A 84 10.97 1.86 3.76
CA ASP A 84 11.37 3.23 4.11
C ASP A 84 12.73 3.64 3.53
N ASP A 85 13.17 2.96 2.47
CA ASP A 85 14.39 3.33 1.74
C ASP A 85 14.05 4.21 0.54
N PRO A 86 14.44 5.51 0.56
CA PRO A 86 14.16 6.44 -0.52
C PRO A 86 14.96 6.18 -1.80
N SER A 87 15.99 5.32 -1.76
CA SER A 87 16.74 4.92 -2.95
C SER A 87 15.91 4.07 -3.91
N ASP A 88 14.95 3.28 -3.38
CA ASP A 88 13.98 2.54 -4.17
C ASP A 88 12.68 3.36 -4.33
N THR A 89 12.65 4.16 -5.39
CA THR A 89 11.56 5.10 -5.66
C THR A 89 10.20 4.46 -5.89
N GLU A 90 10.18 3.19 -6.33
CA GLU A 90 8.94 2.45 -6.57
C GLU A 90 8.33 1.92 -5.29
N ARG A 91 9.17 1.42 -4.38
CA ARG A 91 8.74 0.78 -3.13
C ARG A 91 8.64 1.76 -1.96
N TYR A 92 9.40 2.85 -1.97
CA TYR A 92 9.47 3.81 -0.87
C TYR A 92 8.09 4.23 -0.39
N ARG A 93 7.75 3.88 0.85
CA ARG A 93 6.46 4.12 1.53
C ARG A 93 5.22 3.59 0.82
N ARG A 94 5.42 2.66 -0.12
CA ARG A 94 4.34 2.00 -0.86
C ARG A 94 4.35 0.48 -0.73
N TYR A 95 5.50 -0.09 -0.45
CA TYR A 95 5.64 -1.53 -0.33
C TYR A 95 5.51 -1.94 1.13
N LEU A 96 4.58 -2.88 1.39
CA LEU A 96 4.21 -3.37 2.71
C LEU A 96 4.59 -4.84 2.81
N GLY A 97 5.17 -5.22 3.94
CA GLY A 97 5.58 -6.60 4.22
C GLY A 97 5.15 -7.09 5.59
N ILE A 98 5.33 -8.37 5.82
CA ILE A 98 5.15 -9.03 7.11
C ILE A 98 6.30 -9.99 7.31
N ILE A 99 6.93 -9.95 8.48
CA ILE A 99 7.85 -10.98 8.94
C ILE A 99 7.36 -11.54 10.27
N TYR A 100 7.68 -12.80 10.53
CA TYR A 100 7.43 -13.44 11.82
C TYR A 100 8.63 -14.30 12.21
N TYR A 101 8.81 -14.50 13.51
CA TYR A 101 9.87 -15.34 14.02
C TYR A 101 9.47 -16.81 13.90
N GLN A 102 10.34 -17.62 13.30
CA GLN A 102 10.14 -19.06 13.19
C GLN A 102 11.12 -19.79 14.08
N ALA A 103 10.63 -20.34 15.20
CA ALA A 103 11.46 -21.02 16.19
C ALA A 103 12.23 -22.23 15.62
N THR A 104 11.67 -22.92 14.61
CA THR A 104 12.31 -24.10 13.98
C THR A 104 13.55 -23.74 13.18
N THR A 105 13.61 -22.55 12.59
CA THR A 105 14.77 -22.07 11.83
C THR A 105 15.65 -21.12 12.64
N GLY A 106 15.19 -20.67 13.80
CA GLY A 106 15.87 -19.72 14.66
C GLY A 106 15.99 -18.32 14.05
N GLY A 107 15.10 -17.94 13.08
CA GLY A 107 15.21 -16.70 12.35
C GLY A 107 13.89 -16.11 11.92
N TRP A 108 13.97 -14.96 11.25
CA TRP A 108 12.81 -14.26 10.70
C TRP A 108 12.45 -14.77 9.31
N VAL A 109 11.17 -14.95 9.06
CA VAL A 109 10.65 -15.44 7.77
C VAL A 109 9.60 -14.46 7.25
N ALA A 110 9.58 -14.27 5.93
CA ALA A 110 8.55 -13.46 5.29
C ALA A 110 7.18 -14.14 5.37
N GLY A 111 6.19 -13.44 5.92
CA GLY A 111 4.82 -13.93 6.02
C GLY A 111 4.05 -13.90 4.71
N ASN A 112 4.56 -13.16 3.72
CA ASN A 112 4.03 -13.08 2.36
C ASN A 112 5.08 -12.52 1.38
N GLN A 113 4.71 -12.37 0.10
CA GLN A 113 5.59 -11.76 -0.92
C GLN A 113 5.63 -10.22 -0.85
N GLY A 114 4.91 -9.62 0.10
CA GLY A 114 4.70 -8.19 0.17
C GLY A 114 3.64 -7.68 -0.81
N ILE A 115 3.14 -6.49 -0.54
CA ILE A 115 2.09 -5.87 -1.35
C ILE A 115 2.45 -4.43 -1.64
N LEU A 116 2.42 -4.05 -2.91
CA LEU A 116 2.58 -2.67 -3.33
C LEU A 116 1.23 -1.95 -3.27
N LEU A 117 1.17 -0.81 -2.61
CA LEU A 117 0.00 0.05 -2.60
C LEU A 117 -0.33 0.55 -4.02
N PRO A 118 -1.60 0.84 -4.33
CA PRO A 118 -2.00 1.39 -5.63
C PRO A 118 -1.17 2.61 -6.02
N LYS A 119 -0.97 2.81 -7.32
CA LYS A 119 -0.14 3.90 -7.84
C LYS A 119 -0.63 5.26 -7.33
N GLY A 120 0.29 6.04 -6.78
CA GLY A 120 0.02 7.35 -6.21
C GLY A 120 -0.54 7.33 -4.79
N ILE A 121 -0.67 6.15 -4.15
CA ILE A 121 -0.98 6.01 -2.73
C ILE A 121 0.30 5.66 -1.98
N TYR A 122 0.55 6.32 -0.86
CA TYR A 122 1.73 6.12 -0.03
C TYR A 122 1.41 6.28 1.46
N VAL A 123 2.21 5.69 2.33
CA VAL A 123 2.14 5.89 3.77
C VAL A 123 2.81 7.22 4.13
N LYS A 124 2.05 8.12 4.75
CA LYS A 124 2.59 9.41 5.21
C LYS A 124 3.48 9.24 6.43
N GLU A 125 4.50 10.07 6.51
CA GLU A 125 5.21 10.28 7.76
C GLU A 125 4.33 11.06 8.73
N ILE A 126 4.35 10.66 9.99
CA ILE A 126 3.56 11.30 11.02
C ILE A 126 4.55 11.65 12.13
N SER A 127 4.74 12.94 12.37
CA SER A 127 5.58 13.45 13.45
C SER A 127 4.76 13.93 14.66
N ASP A 128 3.53 14.40 14.47
CA ASP A 128 2.87 15.28 15.43
C ASP A 128 1.45 14.84 15.86
N ILE A 129 1.14 13.54 15.82
CA ILE A 129 -0.13 13.04 16.36
C ILE A 129 0.07 12.56 17.79
N ALA A 130 -0.71 13.11 18.74
CA ALA A 130 -0.70 12.64 20.12
C ALA A 130 -1.00 11.14 20.21
N GLY A 131 -0.19 10.40 20.95
CA GLY A 131 -0.31 8.94 21.08
C GLY A 131 0.22 8.14 19.88
N HIS A 132 0.86 8.79 18.91
CA HIS A 132 1.60 8.09 17.86
C HIS A 132 2.99 7.70 18.36
N THR A 133 3.32 6.43 18.22
CA THR A 133 4.69 5.94 18.38
C THR A 133 5.25 5.60 17.02
N SER A 134 6.42 6.14 16.70
CA SER A 134 7.16 5.79 15.50
C SER A 134 7.51 4.30 15.50
N GLY A 135 7.41 3.65 14.36
CA GLY A 135 7.84 2.26 14.22
C GLY A 135 9.35 2.11 14.44
N ARG A 136 9.77 0.88 14.78
CA ARG A 136 11.19 0.53 14.87
C ARG A 136 11.82 0.56 13.47
N ARG A 137 13.02 1.08 13.36
CA ARG A 137 13.83 0.93 12.16
C ARG A 137 14.36 -0.50 12.08
N ILE A 138 14.14 -1.13 10.94
CA ILE A 138 14.52 -2.52 10.64
C ILE A 138 15.26 -2.53 9.31
N TYR A 139 16.29 -3.38 9.19
CA TYR A 139 17.07 -3.57 7.96
C TYR A 139 16.97 -5.02 7.52
N LEU A 140 16.52 -5.27 6.30
CA LEU A 140 16.40 -6.63 5.78
C LEU A 140 16.15 -6.65 4.25
N ASN A 141 16.51 -7.77 3.63
CA ASN A 141 16.28 -8.06 2.21
C ASN A 141 14.96 -8.83 2.04
N TYR A 142 13.85 -8.11 2.06
CA TYR A 142 12.53 -8.70 1.92
C TYR A 142 12.20 -9.00 0.43
N PRO A 143 11.55 -10.12 0.09
CA PRO A 143 10.94 -11.15 0.96
C PRO A 143 11.85 -12.38 1.22
N ARG A 144 13.14 -12.26 1.09
CA ARG A 144 14.04 -13.39 1.34
C ARG A 144 13.99 -13.82 2.81
N ALA A 145 14.19 -15.13 3.06
CA ALA A 145 14.36 -15.62 4.41
C ALA A 145 15.60 -14.95 5.04
N ILE A 146 15.44 -14.50 6.27
CA ILE A 146 16.49 -13.82 7.01
C ILE A 146 16.99 -14.82 8.04
N PRO A 147 18.12 -15.49 7.78
CA PRO A 147 18.64 -16.49 8.71
C PRO A 147 19.14 -15.88 10.02
N ASP A 148 19.23 -14.54 10.07
CA ASP A 148 19.83 -13.85 11.21
C ASP A 148 18.76 -13.21 12.10
N THR A 149 18.98 -13.26 13.41
CA THR A 149 18.15 -12.60 14.42
C THR A 149 18.37 -11.08 14.46
N ASP A 150 19.39 -10.58 13.74
CA ASP A 150 19.79 -9.18 13.75
C ASP A 150 19.02 -8.38 12.69
N LEU A 151 17.91 -7.76 13.11
CA LEU A 151 17.13 -6.86 12.27
C LEU A 151 17.72 -5.43 12.17
N ASP A 152 18.90 -5.22 12.70
CA ASP A 152 19.54 -3.91 12.76
C ASP A 152 20.67 -3.74 11.73
N LYS A 153 20.96 -4.77 10.91
CA LYS A 153 22.06 -4.76 9.94
C LYS A 153 21.70 -5.38 8.59
N GLY A 154 22.05 -4.67 7.55
CA GLY A 154 22.04 -5.14 6.18
C GLY A 154 20.67 -5.14 5.48
N GLY A 155 20.68 -4.84 4.19
CA GLY A 155 19.48 -4.78 3.36
C GLY A 155 18.78 -3.42 3.33
N ASP A 156 17.56 -3.43 2.79
CA ASP A 156 16.73 -2.24 2.65
C ASP A 156 16.25 -1.76 4.03
N ARG A 157 16.03 -0.45 4.15
CA ARG A 157 15.48 0.14 5.35
C ARG A 157 13.96 0.03 5.40
N TRP A 158 13.44 -0.40 6.56
CA TRP A 158 12.01 -0.55 6.83
C TRP A 158 11.62 0.13 8.12
N THR A 159 10.36 0.57 8.18
CA THR A 159 9.70 0.96 9.43
C THR A 159 8.81 -0.19 9.87
N GLY A 160 9.10 -0.79 11.03
CA GLY A 160 8.41 -1.96 11.57
C GLY A 160 7.52 -1.64 12.75
N TYR A 161 6.37 -2.31 12.81
CA TYR A 161 5.40 -2.26 13.90
C TYR A 161 5.19 -3.67 14.43
N GLY A 162 5.65 -3.92 15.65
CA GLY A 162 5.73 -5.25 16.24
C GLY A 162 4.49 -5.70 17.00
N PHE A 163 4.25 -7.01 16.97
CA PHE A 163 3.21 -7.69 17.74
C PHE A 163 3.82 -8.81 18.58
N SER A 164 3.41 -8.87 19.85
CA SER A 164 3.80 -9.93 20.80
C SER A 164 3.13 -11.27 20.48
N PRO A 165 3.56 -12.37 21.08
CA PRO A 165 2.90 -13.68 20.97
C PRO A 165 1.42 -13.68 21.34
N SER A 166 0.99 -12.78 22.23
CA SER A 166 -0.43 -12.60 22.59
C SER A 166 -1.23 -11.80 21.57
N GLY A 167 -0.60 -11.32 20.49
CA GLY A 167 -1.22 -10.42 19.52
C GLY A 167 -1.37 -8.99 20.02
N THR A 168 -0.69 -8.64 21.12
CA THR A 168 -0.64 -7.27 21.65
C THR A 168 0.34 -6.43 20.83
N PHE A 169 -0.02 -5.19 20.55
CA PHE A 169 0.85 -4.26 19.86
C PHE A 169 1.96 -3.77 20.81
N MET A 170 3.22 -3.87 20.36
CA MET A 170 4.40 -3.61 21.20
C MET A 170 4.61 -2.14 21.57
N HIS A 171 3.89 -1.23 20.90
CA HIS A 171 3.97 0.20 21.14
C HIS A 171 2.69 0.71 21.82
N ASN A 172 2.73 1.90 22.43
CA ASN A 172 1.57 2.49 23.10
C ASN A 172 0.40 2.82 22.15
N GLY A 173 0.69 2.92 20.87
CA GLY A 173 -0.27 3.16 19.81
C GLY A 173 0.45 3.66 18.56
N ALA A 174 -0.09 3.41 17.39
CA ALA A 174 0.44 3.96 16.15
C ALA A 174 -0.69 4.38 15.22
N HIS A 175 -0.44 5.37 14.41
CA HIS A 175 -1.34 5.82 13.36
C HIS A 175 -0.69 5.51 12.00
N ILE A 176 -1.43 4.85 11.14
CA ILE A 176 -1.03 4.63 9.75
C ILE A 176 -1.92 5.50 8.89
N LEU A 177 -1.35 6.56 8.32
CA LEU A 177 -2.04 7.47 7.41
C LEU A 177 -1.56 7.25 5.99
N LEU A 178 -2.49 7.20 5.07
CA LEU A 178 -2.25 7.10 3.65
C LEU A 178 -2.61 8.43 2.98
N GLY A 179 -1.76 8.87 2.08
CA GLY A 179 -1.96 10.07 1.27
C GLY A 179 -2.00 9.75 -0.22
N VAL A 180 -2.48 10.73 -0.99
CA VAL A 180 -2.43 10.71 -2.45
C VAL A 180 -1.36 11.70 -2.91
N GLY A 181 -0.38 11.21 -3.69
CA GLY A 181 0.72 12.06 -4.10
C GLY A 181 1.57 11.47 -5.22
N ARG A 182 2.68 12.15 -5.48
CA ARG A 182 3.75 11.65 -6.34
C ARG A 182 5.07 11.70 -5.59
N TYR A 183 5.93 10.78 -5.85
CA TYR A 183 7.31 10.82 -5.39
C TYR A 183 8.10 11.86 -6.18
N VAL A 184 8.95 12.60 -5.49
CA VAL A 184 9.82 13.64 -6.05
C VAL A 184 11.26 13.20 -5.78
N PRO A 185 11.98 12.67 -6.81
CA PRO A 185 13.32 12.11 -6.62
C PRO A 185 14.33 13.12 -6.07
N GLU A 186 14.24 14.38 -6.49
CA GLU A 186 15.18 15.45 -6.12
C GLU A 186 15.18 15.74 -4.61
N THR A 187 14.06 15.53 -3.95
CA THR A 187 13.91 15.77 -2.51
C THR A 187 13.74 14.47 -1.71
N HIS A 188 13.84 13.33 -2.36
CA HIS A 188 13.59 12.00 -1.76
C HIS A 188 12.30 11.94 -0.93
N SER A 189 11.24 12.62 -1.37
CA SER A 189 10.02 12.79 -0.60
C SER A 189 8.75 12.63 -1.44
N TRP A 190 7.63 12.35 -0.75
CA TRP A 190 6.31 12.32 -1.36
C TRP A 190 5.65 13.69 -1.30
N LYS A 191 5.33 14.27 -2.46
CA LYS A 191 4.54 15.50 -2.55
C LYS A 191 3.07 15.17 -2.65
N SER A 192 2.29 15.52 -1.63
CA SER A 192 0.85 15.35 -1.64
C SER A 192 0.20 16.21 -2.72
N ARG A 193 -0.74 15.65 -3.46
CA ARG A 193 -1.57 16.40 -4.41
C ARG A 193 -2.72 17.14 -3.74
N ASN A 194 -3.24 16.54 -2.66
CA ASN A 194 -4.28 17.13 -1.83
C ASN A 194 -4.02 16.72 -0.38
N PRO A 195 -3.59 17.64 0.48
CA PRO A 195 -3.28 17.34 1.88
C PRO A 195 -4.48 16.83 2.68
N TYR A 196 -5.69 17.15 2.24
CA TYR A 196 -6.94 16.69 2.87
C TYR A 196 -7.40 15.30 2.39
N ALA A 197 -6.89 14.82 1.26
CA ALA A 197 -7.17 13.47 0.77
C ALA A 197 -6.31 12.46 1.54
N GLN A 198 -6.76 12.10 2.73
CA GLN A 198 -6.10 11.16 3.62
C GLN A 198 -7.10 10.11 4.09
N ALA A 199 -6.62 8.91 4.33
CA ALA A 199 -7.36 7.85 5.00
C ALA A 199 -6.40 7.02 5.85
N GLY A 200 -6.83 6.59 7.02
CA GLY A 200 -5.95 5.86 7.88
C GLY A 200 -6.68 5.06 8.95
N PHE A 201 -5.90 4.51 9.85
CA PHE A 201 -6.36 3.81 11.03
C PHE A 201 -5.33 3.95 12.15
N ALA A 202 -5.81 3.86 13.38
CA ALA A 202 -4.99 3.72 14.56
C ALA A 202 -4.83 2.23 14.91
N ILE A 203 -3.65 1.85 15.38
CA ILE A 203 -3.34 0.55 15.97
C ILE A 203 -3.29 0.77 17.47
N TRP A 204 -4.18 0.13 18.20
CA TRP A 204 -4.23 0.21 19.65
C TRP A 204 -3.31 -0.84 20.28
N ARG A 205 -2.92 -0.63 21.55
CA ARG A 205 -2.10 -1.58 22.31
C ARG A 205 -2.69 -2.99 22.35
N SER A 206 -4.01 -3.13 22.33
CA SER A 206 -4.70 -4.41 22.22
C SER A 206 -4.52 -5.12 20.87
N GLY A 207 -3.85 -4.48 19.90
CA GLY A 207 -3.75 -4.94 18.52
C GLY A 207 -5.02 -4.69 17.68
N GLY A 208 -6.03 -4.02 18.25
CA GLY A 208 -7.23 -3.60 17.54
C GLY A 208 -6.96 -2.43 16.60
N LEU A 209 -7.78 -2.30 15.55
CA LEU A 209 -7.72 -1.21 14.59
C LEU A 209 -8.98 -0.35 14.66
N SER A 210 -8.82 0.97 14.66
CA SER A 210 -9.94 1.90 14.49
C SER A 210 -9.67 2.86 13.33
N PRO A 211 -10.69 3.21 12.53
CA PRO A 211 -10.50 4.20 11.48
C PRO A 211 -10.14 5.56 12.08
N VAL A 212 -9.20 6.25 11.47
CA VAL A 212 -8.88 7.64 11.78
C VAL A 212 -9.53 8.50 10.72
N MET A 213 -10.40 9.42 11.16
CA MET A 213 -10.92 10.44 10.27
C MET A 213 -9.83 11.48 10.00
N PRO A 214 -9.72 11.99 8.76
CA PRO A 214 -8.79 13.07 8.47
C PRO A 214 -9.10 14.26 9.36
N ILE A 215 -8.11 14.76 10.07
CA ILE A 215 -8.19 16.01 10.81
C ILE A 215 -8.40 17.11 9.75
N ARG A 216 -9.52 17.83 9.83
CA ARG A 216 -9.82 18.98 8.98
C ARG A 216 -9.00 20.18 9.38
#